data_de358de94f6cc475ac1fa8a93e239c21
#
_entry.id   de358de94f6cc475ac1fa8a93e239c21
#
_cell.length_a   1.000
_cell.length_b   1.000
_cell.length_c   1.000
_cell.angle_alpha   90.00
_cell.angle_beta   90.00
_cell.angle_gamma   90.00
#
_symmetry.space_group_name_H-M   'P 1'
#
loop_
_entity.id
_entity.type
_entity.pdbx_description
1 polymer ?
#
loop_
_entity_poly.entity_id
_entity_poly.type
_entity_poly.pdbx_seq_one_letter_code
_entity_poly.pdbx_strand_id
1 'polypeptide(L)'
;MTLIENLRERLAAAQPRPVDAMPIEPVGWEAHQEGVDKLLASFRAVPTGKRVRLAKKTSNLFRSRSEEQEGLDVSGLSGVIEVDPVARTADVQGMCTYEDLVDATLPHGLMPFVVPQLKTITLGGAVTGMGVESTSFRNGLPHESVLEMDVLTGTGEILTCSREENVDLFRLFPNSYGSLGYAVRLKIELEPVPAYVELREERFHTVEEASRVLADVASSHTHRGEPVHGLDGVVFSEDEAYLVFARFTDEEGPTSDYTRDKIYYRSLQHSSGIRRDRLTIRDYIWRWDTDWFWCSRAFGAQNPKVRKVWPRELRRSSFYWKLVRLDRKYELEYNFIKKPHGKPRAERVVQDIEVTPENLPEFLHWF
;
A
#
# COMPACT_ATOMS: atom_id res chain seq x y z
N MET A 1 2.81 29.38 20.65
CA MET A 1 2.64 28.83 19.28
C MET A 1 1.20 28.40 19.14
N THR A 2 0.45 29.04 18.25
CA THR A 2 -0.99 28.75 18.07
C THR A 2 -1.18 27.36 17.39
N LEU A 3 -2.34 26.73 17.58
CA LEU A 3 -2.71 25.48 16.91
C LEU A 3 -2.50 25.58 15.38
N ILE A 4 -2.78 26.76 14.82
CA ILE A 4 -2.64 27.04 13.38
C ILE A 4 -1.17 27.11 12.96
N GLU A 5 -0.27 27.68 13.77
CA GLU A 5 1.17 27.73 13.50
C GLU A 5 1.78 26.31 13.55
N ASN A 6 1.43 25.54 14.57
CA ASN A 6 1.85 24.13 14.68
C ASN A 6 1.33 23.28 13.52
N LEU A 7 0.11 23.55 13.04
CA LEU A 7 -0.47 22.89 11.87
C LEU A 7 0.28 23.29 10.58
N ARG A 8 0.61 24.57 10.41
CA ARG A 8 1.37 25.07 9.25
C ARG A 8 2.78 24.51 9.22
N GLU A 9 3.51 24.50 10.34
CA GLU A 9 4.85 23.91 10.41
C GLU A 9 4.84 22.41 10.15
N ARG A 10 3.86 21.66 10.69
CA ARG A 10 3.72 20.23 10.43
C ARG A 10 3.25 19.90 9.02
N LEU A 11 2.47 20.78 8.40
CA LEU A 11 2.10 20.66 6.99
C LEU A 11 3.26 21.03 6.06
N ALA A 12 4.06 22.03 6.42
CA ALA A 12 5.25 22.42 5.68
C ALA A 12 6.39 21.41 5.78
N ALA A 13 6.56 20.76 6.94
CA ALA A 13 7.58 19.71 7.14
C ALA A 13 7.32 18.41 6.36
N ALA A 14 6.15 18.27 5.71
CA ALA A 14 5.84 17.18 4.82
C ALA A 14 5.53 17.75 3.45
N GLN A 15 6.57 18.22 2.76
CA GLN A 15 6.41 18.58 1.35
C GLN A 15 5.87 17.37 0.59
N PRO A 16 4.70 17.51 -0.07
CA PRO A 16 4.22 16.47 -0.97
C PRO A 16 5.24 16.36 -2.11
N ARG A 17 5.62 15.14 -2.48
CA ARG A 17 6.39 14.96 -3.72
C ARG A 17 5.53 15.43 -4.89
N PRO A 18 6.13 16.07 -5.89
CA PRO A 18 5.44 16.37 -7.14
C PRO A 18 4.76 15.10 -7.69
N VAL A 19 3.65 15.27 -8.39
CA VAL A 19 2.93 14.13 -9.00
C VAL A 19 3.84 13.38 -9.98
N ASP A 20 4.77 14.11 -10.61
CA ASP A 20 5.81 13.61 -11.52
C ASP A 20 7.17 13.62 -10.79
N ALA A 21 7.28 12.92 -9.67
CA ALA A 21 8.51 12.87 -8.89
C ALA A 21 9.69 12.36 -9.73
N MET A 22 10.84 13.01 -9.57
CA MET A 22 12.11 12.53 -10.15
C MET A 22 12.43 11.12 -9.64
N PRO A 23 13.07 10.27 -10.45
CA PRO A 23 13.55 8.98 -10.00
C PRO A 23 14.36 9.10 -8.71
N ILE A 24 14.19 8.13 -7.83
CA ILE A 24 14.93 8.06 -6.58
C ILE A 24 16.20 7.28 -6.83
N GLU A 25 17.34 7.89 -6.51
CA GLU A 25 18.64 7.21 -6.56
C GLU A 25 18.77 6.23 -5.38
N PRO A 26 19.33 5.03 -5.62
CA PRO A 26 19.67 4.10 -4.56
C PRO A 26 20.65 4.71 -3.55
N VAL A 27 20.45 4.37 -2.27
CA VAL A 27 21.29 4.91 -1.18
C VAL A 27 22.66 4.27 -1.08
N GLY A 28 22.83 3.05 -1.61
CA GLY A 28 24.05 2.28 -1.56
C GLY A 28 24.30 1.54 -0.25
N TRP A 29 25.28 0.63 -0.29
CA TRP A 29 25.58 -0.27 0.83
C TRP A 29 26.22 0.44 2.04
N GLU A 30 27.00 1.50 1.80
CA GLU A 30 27.63 2.28 2.88
C GLU A 30 26.57 2.95 3.76
N ALA A 31 25.61 3.64 3.16
CA ALA A 31 24.51 4.26 3.87
C ALA A 31 23.58 3.23 4.55
N HIS A 32 23.44 2.03 3.95
CA HIS A 32 22.73 0.93 4.59
C HIS A 32 23.45 0.50 5.87
N GLN A 33 24.77 0.29 5.83
CA GLN A 33 25.56 -0.11 7.02
C GLN A 33 25.48 0.93 8.13
N GLU A 34 25.57 2.23 7.80
CA GLU A 34 25.36 3.30 8.80
C GLU A 34 23.98 3.23 9.46
N GLY A 35 22.93 2.90 8.68
CA GLY A 35 21.57 2.71 9.18
C GLY A 35 21.46 1.51 10.14
N VAL A 36 22.13 0.40 9.80
CA VAL A 36 22.24 -0.79 10.66
C VAL A 36 22.95 -0.46 11.98
N ASP A 37 24.04 0.27 11.92
CA ASP A 37 24.81 0.63 13.12
C ASP A 37 23.99 1.50 14.07
N LYS A 38 23.22 2.47 13.55
CA LYS A 38 22.27 3.29 14.34
C LYS A 38 21.19 2.43 14.98
N LEU A 39 20.60 1.49 14.23
CA LEU A 39 19.61 0.57 14.74
C LEU A 39 20.16 -0.27 15.89
N LEU A 40 21.33 -0.90 15.71
CA LEU A 40 21.98 -1.73 16.73
C LEU A 40 22.39 -0.92 17.95
N ALA A 41 22.89 0.30 17.77
CA ALA A 41 23.20 1.20 18.88
C ALA A 41 21.94 1.52 19.71
N SER A 42 20.84 1.84 19.05
CA SER A 42 19.56 2.09 19.72
C SER A 42 19.01 0.86 20.43
N PHE A 43 19.17 -0.34 19.85
CA PHE A 43 18.76 -1.60 20.47
C PHE A 43 19.56 -1.87 21.76
N ARG A 44 20.90 -1.72 21.71
CA ARG A 44 21.80 -1.92 22.87
C ARG A 44 21.51 -0.96 24.02
N ALA A 45 20.92 0.20 23.74
CA ALA A 45 20.53 1.18 24.74
C ALA A 45 19.22 0.81 25.47
N VAL A 46 18.45 -0.15 24.96
CA VAL A 46 17.21 -0.59 25.58
C VAL A 46 17.52 -1.50 26.79
N PRO A 47 16.95 -1.22 27.98
CA PRO A 47 17.14 -2.08 29.15
C PRO A 47 16.59 -3.49 28.89
N THR A 48 17.31 -4.50 29.40
CA THR A 48 16.91 -5.90 29.26
C THR A 48 15.48 -6.14 29.77
N GLY A 49 14.70 -6.90 29.00
CA GLY A 49 13.30 -7.24 29.30
C GLY A 49 12.28 -6.15 28.94
N LYS A 50 12.71 -5.01 28.41
CA LYS A 50 11.79 -4.00 27.88
C LYS A 50 11.30 -4.38 26.50
N ARG A 51 10.02 -4.07 26.23
CA ARG A 51 9.44 -4.21 24.90
C ARG A 51 9.92 -3.08 23.98
N VAL A 52 10.18 -3.41 22.73
CA VAL A 52 10.63 -2.48 21.71
C VAL A 52 9.59 -2.32 20.59
N ARG A 53 9.66 -1.21 19.88
CA ARG A 53 8.95 -0.96 18.62
C ARG A 53 9.87 -0.19 17.67
N LEU A 54 9.57 -0.19 16.40
CA LEU A 54 10.30 0.67 15.47
C LEU A 54 9.83 2.13 15.61
N ALA A 55 10.77 3.07 15.72
CA ALA A 55 10.50 4.52 15.74
C ALA A 55 10.26 5.03 14.31
N LYS A 56 9.38 4.39 13.56
CA LYS A 56 9.10 4.76 12.17
C LYS A 56 7.95 5.75 12.03
N LYS A 57 8.01 6.61 10.98
CA LYS A 57 6.97 7.60 10.67
C LYS A 57 5.70 6.96 10.10
N THR A 58 5.86 5.87 9.36
CA THR A 58 4.75 5.11 8.77
C THR A 58 4.25 4.07 9.77
N SER A 59 2.98 3.78 9.77
CA SER A 59 2.41 2.74 10.62
C SER A 59 1.12 2.22 10.05
N ASN A 60 0.72 1.03 10.49
CA ASN A 60 -0.63 0.57 10.26
C ASN A 60 -1.62 1.59 10.85
N LEU A 61 -2.50 2.09 10.01
CA LEU A 61 -3.41 3.21 10.23
C LEU A 61 -4.39 2.99 11.36
N PHE A 62 -4.77 1.74 11.61
CA PHE A 62 -5.88 1.38 12.47
C PHE A 62 -5.45 0.74 13.78
N ARG A 63 -4.17 0.42 13.96
CA ARG A 63 -3.63 -0.13 15.21
C ARG A 63 -3.07 0.97 16.09
N SER A 64 -3.52 1.02 17.34
CA SER A 64 -2.92 1.88 18.36
C SER A 64 -1.54 1.36 18.72
N ARG A 65 -0.58 2.27 18.91
CA ARG A 65 0.74 1.95 19.42
C ARG A 65 0.79 2.25 20.90
N SER A 66 1.40 1.37 21.69
CA SER A 66 1.73 1.65 23.06
C SER A 66 2.83 2.73 23.12
N GLU A 67 2.60 3.80 23.87
CA GLU A 67 3.60 4.84 24.12
C GLU A 67 4.72 4.36 25.08
N GLU A 68 4.46 3.29 25.81
CA GLU A 68 5.38 2.71 26.80
C GLU A 68 6.52 1.87 26.19
N GLN A 69 6.52 1.65 24.88
CA GLN A 69 7.56 0.87 24.20
C GLN A 69 8.70 1.76 23.72
N GLU A 70 9.93 1.31 23.96
CA GLU A 70 11.13 1.96 23.45
C GLU A 70 11.17 1.93 21.91
N GLY A 71 11.47 3.08 21.31
CA GLY A 71 11.53 3.23 19.85
C GLY A 71 12.92 2.99 19.31
N LEU A 72 13.13 1.91 18.55
CA LEU A 72 14.39 1.65 17.86
C LEU A 72 14.57 2.64 16.70
N ASP A 73 15.78 3.19 16.57
CA ASP A 73 16.10 4.13 15.48
C ASP A 73 16.25 3.40 14.14
N VAL A 74 15.32 3.66 13.25
CA VAL A 74 15.29 3.12 11.87
C VAL A 74 15.40 4.23 10.83
N SER A 75 15.85 5.43 11.22
CA SER A 75 15.89 6.61 10.34
C SER A 75 16.78 6.44 9.11
N GLY A 76 17.81 5.58 9.20
CA GLY A 76 18.73 5.25 8.10
C GLY A 76 18.35 4.00 7.29
N LEU A 77 17.14 3.44 7.49
CA LEU A 77 16.73 2.16 6.87
C LEU A 77 15.46 2.29 6.02
N SER A 78 15.34 3.37 5.26
CA SER A 78 14.11 3.70 4.49
C SER A 78 14.30 3.86 2.99
N GLY A 79 15.45 3.47 2.42
CA GLY A 79 15.76 3.61 1.00
C GLY A 79 15.83 2.27 0.26
N VAL A 80 16.02 2.36 -1.05
CA VAL A 80 16.47 1.25 -1.90
C VAL A 80 18.00 1.25 -1.87
N ILE A 81 18.62 0.11 -1.58
CA ILE A 81 20.08 -0.01 -1.49
C ILE A 81 20.67 -0.07 -2.90
N GLU A 82 20.11 -0.96 -3.72
CA GLU A 82 20.56 -1.22 -5.08
C GLU A 82 19.44 -1.81 -5.92
N VAL A 83 19.44 -1.49 -7.22
CA VAL A 83 18.60 -2.16 -8.22
C VAL A 83 19.52 -2.81 -9.24
N ASP A 84 19.34 -4.12 -9.47
CA ASP A 84 19.98 -4.84 -10.56
C ASP A 84 18.99 -5.11 -11.69
N PRO A 85 19.02 -4.31 -12.77
CA PRO A 85 18.09 -4.48 -13.88
C PRO A 85 18.33 -5.76 -14.70
N VAL A 86 19.53 -6.32 -14.64
CA VAL A 86 19.90 -7.53 -15.39
C VAL A 86 19.38 -8.76 -14.67
N ALA A 87 19.63 -8.86 -13.36
CA ALA A 87 19.10 -9.91 -12.51
C ALA A 87 17.62 -9.72 -12.19
N ARG A 88 17.08 -8.52 -12.43
CA ARG A 88 15.71 -8.11 -12.07
C ARG A 88 15.47 -8.27 -10.57
N THR A 89 16.38 -7.76 -9.77
CA THR A 89 16.28 -7.78 -8.31
C THR A 89 16.52 -6.40 -7.73
N ALA A 90 16.10 -6.19 -6.49
CA ALA A 90 16.47 -5.04 -5.70
C ALA A 90 16.82 -5.46 -4.28
N ASP A 91 17.85 -4.86 -3.72
CA ASP A 91 18.16 -4.87 -2.30
C ASP A 91 17.53 -3.63 -1.66
N VAL A 92 16.67 -3.82 -0.67
CA VAL A 92 15.77 -2.80 -0.16
C VAL A 92 15.80 -2.79 1.36
N GLN A 93 15.89 -1.63 1.97
CA GLN A 93 15.81 -1.46 3.41
C GLN A 93 14.39 -1.69 3.91
N GLY A 94 14.23 -2.35 5.05
CA GLY A 94 12.94 -2.81 5.54
C GLY A 94 11.89 -1.71 5.80
N MET A 95 12.32 -0.47 5.99
CA MET A 95 11.44 0.69 6.19
C MET A 95 11.22 1.50 4.90
N CYS A 96 11.77 1.06 3.77
CA CYS A 96 11.52 1.66 2.46
C CYS A 96 10.02 1.59 2.15
N THR A 97 9.43 2.71 1.76
CA THR A 97 8.03 2.74 1.33
C THR A 97 7.89 2.18 -0.09
N TYR A 98 6.73 1.62 -0.40
CA TYR A 98 6.48 1.19 -1.78
C TYR A 98 6.49 2.35 -2.78
N GLU A 99 6.20 3.59 -2.33
CA GLU A 99 6.36 4.77 -3.19
C GLU A 99 7.82 4.93 -3.59
N ASP A 100 8.76 4.86 -2.63
CA ASP A 100 10.20 4.97 -2.89
C ASP A 100 10.72 3.81 -3.73
N LEU A 101 10.26 2.59 -3.44
CA LEU A 101 10.64 1.39 -4.17
C LEU A 101 10.18 1.43 -5.64
N VAL A 102 8.92 1.81 -5.89
CA VAL A 102 8.38 1.97 -7.24
C VAL A 102 9.10 3.09 -8.00
N ASP A 103 9.34 4.24 -7.35
CA ASP A 103 10.03 5.36 -7.96
C ASP A 103 11.51 5.04 -8.27
N ALA A 104 12.13 4.08 -7.56
CA ALA A 104 13.48 3.60 -7.87
C ALA A 104 13.51 2.52 -8.98
N THR A 105 12.46 1.71 -9.14
CA THR A 105 12.48 0.55 -10.06
C THR A 105 11.85 0.85 -11.43
N LEU A 106 10.79 1.67 -11.48
CA LEU A 106 10.13 2.03 -12.75
C LEU A 106 11.04 2.65 -13.81
N PRO A 107 12.07 3.48 -13.47
CA PRO A 107 13.02 3.98 -14.47
C PRO A 107 13.79 2.87 -15.21
N HIS A 108 13.87 1.68 -14.64
CA HIS A 108 14.46 0.49 -15.26
C HIS A 108 13.44 -0.39 -15.99
N GLY A 109 12.18 0.06 -16.12
CA GLY A 109 11.10 -0.76 -16.67
C GLY A 109 10.73 -1.97 -15.81
N LEU A 110 10.95 -1.85 -14.50
CA LEU A 110 10.72 -2.92 -13.52
C LEU A 110 9.78 -2.45 -12.40
N MET A 111 9.05 -3.39 -11.82
CA MET A 111 8.27 -3.13 -10.60
C MET A 111 8.29 -4.33 -9.65
N PRO A 112 8.02 -4.15 -8.34
CA PRO A 112 7.78 -5.27 -7.44
C PRO A 112 6.58 -6.12 -7.90
N PHE A 113 6.63 -7.42 -7.67
CA PHE A 113 5.55 -8.36 -8.05
C PHE A 113 4.19 -7.98 -7.48
N VAL A 114 4.17 -7.47 -6.25
CA VAL A 114 2.96 -7.05 -5.55
C VAL A 114 3.22 -5.68 -4.94
N VAL A 115 2.43 -4.69 -5.31
CA VAL A 115 2.55 -3.32 -4.82
C VAL A 115 1.30 -2.94 -4.04
N PRO A 116 1.38 -2.80 -2.70
CA PRO A 116 0.27 -2.30 -1.88
C PRO A 116 -0.25 -0.95 -2.37
N GLN A 117 -1.55 -0.82 -2.37
CA GLN A 117 -2.27 0.33 -2.95
C GLN A 117 -1.98 1.67 -2.24
N LEU A 118 -1.44 1.63 -1.02
CA LEU A 118 -1.13 2.85 -0.26
C LEU A 118 0.38 3.10 -0.26
N LYS A 119 0.77 4.26 -0.74
CA LYS A 119 2.16 4.71 -0.89
C LYS A 119 3.01 4.62 0.37
N THR A 120 2.40 4.70 1.55
CA THR A 120 3.08 4.73 2.83
C THR A 120 3.37 3.36 3.43
N ILE A 121 2.91 2.28 2.83
CA ILE A 121 3.22 0.92 3.29
C ILE A 121 4.70 0.66 3.01
N THR A 122 5.40 0.07 3.98
CA THR A 122 6.82 -0.28 3.85
C THR A 122 6.97 -1.74 3.41
N LEU A 123 8.05 -2.05 2.67
CA LEU A 123 8.31 -3.41 2.20
C LEU A 123 8.37 -4.41 3.37
N GLY A 124 9.16 -4.13 4.41
CA GLY A 124 9.21 -4.99 5.60
C GLY A 124 7.87 -5.11 6.32
N GLY A 125 7.05 -4.05 6.28
CA GLY A 125 5.68 -4.08 6.81
C GLY A 125 4.74 -4.98 6.02
N ALA A 126 4.81 -4.95 4.69
CA ALA A 126 4.00 -5.80 3.81
C ALA A 126 4.38 -7.27 3.93
N VAL A 127 5.68 -7.57 4.04
CA VAL A 127 6.16 -8.95 4.20
C VAL A 127 5.73 -9.54 5.56
N THR A 128 5.86 -8.76 6.65
CA THR A 128 5.46 -9.24 7.98
C THR A 128 3.97 -9.19 8.25
N GLY A 129 3.20 -8.37 7.52
CA GLY A 129 1.76 -8.20 7.74
C GLY A 129 0.90 -8.89 6.69
N MET A 130 1.53 -9.38 5.64
CA MET A 130 0.91 -9.85 4.41
C MET A 130 0.02 -8.78 3.76
N GLY A 131 -0.33 -8.95 2.50
CA GLY A 131 -1.21 -8.06 1.76
C GLY A 131 -1.63 -8.74 0.46
N VAL A 132 -2.88 -8.54 0.06
CA VAL A 132 -3.42 -9.00 -1.22
C VAL A 132 -3.65 -7.80 -2.11
N GLU A 133 -3.18 -7.86 -3.34
CA GLU A 133 -3.28 -6.78 -4.31
C GLU A 133 -3.72 -7.30 -5.68
N SER A 134 -3.99 -6.41 -6.61
CA SER A 134 -4.54 -6.78 -7.92
C SER A 134 -3.68 -7.76 -8.73
N THR A 135 -2.39 -7.88 -8.44
CA THR A 135 -1.46 -8.82 -9.09
C THR A 135 -1.29 -10.13 -8.31
N SER A 136 -1.84 -10.23 -7.10
CA SER A 136 -1.61 -11.37 -6.20
C SER A 136 -2.15 -12.69 -6.72
N PHE A 137 -3.22 -12.66 -7.53
CA PHE A 137 -3.78 -13.90 -8.11
C PHE A 137 -2.79 -14.65 -9.02
N ARG A 138 -1.75 -13.97 -9.54
CA ARG A 138 -0.69 -14.55 -10.37
C ARG A 138 0.70 -14.52 -9.71
N ASN A 139 0.96 -13.57 -8.83
CA ASN A 139 2.26 -13.33 -8.24
C ASN A 139 2.35 -13.72 -6.75
N GLY A 140 1.25 -14.18 -6.16
CA GLY A 140 1.19 -14.47 -4.73
C GLY A 140 1.20 -13.21 -3.86
N LEU A 141 1.81 -13.29 -2.70
CA LEU A 141 1.86 -12.22 -1.70
C LEU A 141 3.24 -11.53 -1.68
N PRO A 142 3.40 -10.37 -1.05
CA PRO A 142 4.68 -9.63 -1.07
C PRO A 142 5.91 -10.44 -0.66
N HIS A 143 5.75 -11.40 0.27
CA HIS A 143 6.86 -12.21 0.76
C HIS A 143 7.33 -13.27 -0.26
N GLU A 144 6.52 -13.64 -1.23
CA GLU A 144 6.87 -14.68 -2.21
C GLU A 144 7.91 -14.22 -3.22
N SER A 145 8.05 -12.88 -3.41
CA SER A 145 9.13 -12.29 -4.18
C SER A 145 10.45 -12.16 -3.41
N VAL A 146 10.46 -12.45 -2.11
CA VAL A 146 11.67 -12.30 -1.28
C VAL A 146 12.61 -13.49 -1.52
N LEU A 147 13.82 -13.18 -1.92
CA LEU A 147 14.90 -14.17 -2.11
C LEU A 147 15.70 -14.38 -0.83
N GLU A 148 15.98 -13.27 -0.13
CA GLU A 148 16.81 -13.23 1.06
C GLU A 148 16.39 -12.03 1.92
N MET A 149 16.54 -12.13 3.23
CA MET A 149 16.32 -10.99 4.13
C MET A 149 17.24 -11.04 5.34
N ASP A 150 17.55 -9.86 5.88
CA ASP A 150 18.25 -9.69 7.14
C ASP A 150 17.24 -9.29 8.22
N VAL A 151 17.19 -10.06 9.28
CA VAL A 151 16.20 -9.91 10.37
C VAL A 151 16.90 -9.58 11.67
N LEU A 152 16.59 -8.42 12.26
CA LEU A 152 16.95 -8.11 13.64
C LEU A 152 16.05 -8.92 14.58
N THR A 153 16.63 -9.85 15.32
CA THR A 153 15.93 -10.72 16.26
C THR A 153 15.78 -10.07 17.64
N GLY A 154 15.00 -10.69 18.50
CA GLY A 154 14.84 -10.26 19.91
C GLY A 154 16.11 -10.34 20.75
N THR A 155 17.14 -11.08 20.31
CA THR A 155 18.46 -11.15 20.95
C THR A 155 19.38 -9.99 20.60
N GLY A 156 19.00 -9.18 19.58
CA GLY A 156 19.81 -8.08 19.05
C GLY A 156 20.82 -8.50 17.99
N GLU A 157 20.71 -9.73 17.52
CA GLU A 157 21.46 -10.25 16.37
C GLU A 157 20.70 -9.99 15.09
N ILE A 158 21.43 -9.68 14.02
CA ILE A 158 20.90 -9.67 12.66
C ILE A 158 21.25 -11.00 12.00
N LEU A 159 20.22 -11.75 11.62
CA LEU A 159 20.35 -13.03 10.93
C LEU A 159 19.94 -12.87 9.48
N THR A 160 20.83 -13.24 8.57
CA THR A 160 20.48 -13.43 7.16
C THR A 160 19.70 -14.73 7.02
N CYS A 161 18.56 -14.68 6.36
CA CYS A 161 17.72 -15.86 6.11
C CYS A 161 17.22 -15.90 4.67
N SER A 162 17.17 -17.12 4.14
CA SER A 162 16.77 -17.44 2.78
C SER A 162 16.13 -18.82 2.71
N ARG A 163 15.88 -19.29 1.50
CA ARG A 163 15.43 -20.69 1.29
C ARG A 163 16.49 -21.73 1.68
N GLU A 164 17.76 -21.33 1.83
CA GLU A 164 18.91 -22.21 2.10
C GLU A 164 19.56 -21.92 3.46
N GLU A 165 19.44 -20.70 3.98
CA GLU A 165 20.02 -20.26 5.24
C GLU A 165 18.96 -19.81 6.21
N ASN A 166 19.06 -20.21 7.50
CA ASN A 166 18.08 -19.91 8.55
C ASN A 166 16.63 -20.13 8.08
N VAL A 167 16.39 -21.27 7.42
CA VAL A 167 15.20 -21.62 6.64
C VAL A 167 13.91 -21.50 7.46
N ASP A 168 13.94 -21.88 8.73
CA ASP A 168 12.76 -21.82 9.60
C ASP A 168 12.36 -20.36 9.86
N LEU A 169 13.35 -19.47 10.13
CA LEU A 169 13.08 -18.05 10.27
C LEU A 169 12.52 -17.46 8.97
N PHE A 170 13.11 -17.82 7.82
CA PHE A 170 12.65 -17.37 6.52
C PHE A 170 11.20 -17.73 6.25
N ARG A 171 10.81 -18.97 6.53
CA ARG A 171 9.45 -19.49 6.30
C ARG A 171 8.41 -18.95 7.27
N LEU A 172 8.79 -18.71 8.52
CA LEU A 172 7.87 -18.28 9.58
C LEU A 172 7.77 -16.76 9.70
N PHE A 173 8.70 -16.01 9.09
CA PHE A 173 8.74 -14.55 9.18
C PHE A 173 7.53 -13.84 8.53
N PRO A 174 7.01 -14.27 7.35
CA PRO A 174 5.76 -13.76 6.82
C PRO A 174 4.61 -13.93 7.81
N ASN A 175 3.71 -12.95 7.88
CA ASN A 175 2.58 -12.91 8.79
C ASN A 175 2.94 -12.96 10.31
N SER A 176 4.20 -12.70 10.65
CA SER A 176 4.65 -12.72 12.06
C SER A 176 4.31 -11.44 12.83
N TYR A 177 3.91 -10.37 12.14
CA TYR A 177 3.59 -9.06 12.71
C TYR A 177 4.68 -8.50 13.64
N GLY A 178 5.93 -8.85 13.38
CA GLY A 178 7.10 -8.43 14.16
C GLY A 178 7.35 -9.24 15.44
N SER A 179 6.66 -10.37 15.64
CA SER A 179 6.89 -11.26 16.80
C SER A 179 8.22 -12.03 16.73
N LEU A 180 8.73 -12.26 15.53
CA LEU A 180 10.00 -12.94 15.28
C LEU A 180 11.18 -11.98 15.06
N GLY A 181 10.91 -10.68 14.90
CA GLY A 181 11.93 -9.67 14.65
C GLY A 181 11.48 -8.65 13.64
N TYR A 182 12.44 -7.86 13.15
CA TYR A 182 12.21 -6.79 12.18
C TYR A 182 13.12 -6.96 10.96
N ALA A 183 12.54 -6.96 9.76
CA ALA A 183 13.32 -6.96 8.53
C ALA A 183 14.11 -5.65 8.42
N VAL A 184 15.43 -5.77 8.31
CA VAL A 184 16.37 -4.66 8.14
C VAL A 184 16.66 -4.43 6.66
N ARG A 185 16.84 -5.53 5.91
CA ARG A 185 17.02 -5.58 4.47
C ARG A 185 16.20 -6.73 3.89
N LEU A 186 15.74 -6.57 2.66
CA LEU A 186 15.10 -7.62 1.87
C LEU A 186 15.63 -7.53 0.44
N LYS A 187 16.07 -8.66 -0.10
CA LYS A 187 16.34 -8.83 -1.53
C LYS A 187 15.10 -9.40 -2.19
N ILE A 188 14.56 -8.70 -3.17
CA ILE A 188 13.31 -9.08 -3.84
C ILE A 188 13.50 -9.24 -5.34
N GLU A 189 12.67 -10.09 -5.94
CA GLU A 189 12.51 -10.16 -7.38
C GLU A 189 11.62 -9.01 -7.90
N LEU A 190 11.89 -8.60 -9.13
CA LEU A 190 11.15 -7.57 -9.85
C LEU A 190 10.62 -8.14 -11.16
N GLU A 191 9.46 -7.69 -11.62
CA GLU A 191 8.92 -8.04 -12.93
C GLU A 191 9.08 -6.89 -13.94
N PRO A 192 9.33 -7.21 -15.22
CA PRO A 192 9.26 -6.21 -16.29
C PRO A 192 7.84 -5.67 -16.41
N VAL A 193 7.73 -4.38 -16.61
CA VAL A 193 6.44 -3.73 -16.73
C VAL A 193 6.47 -2.71 -17.89
N PRO A 194 5.43 -2.72 -18.77
CA PRO A 194 5.30 -1.73 -19.82
C PRO A 194 4.81 -0.38 -19.29
N ALA A 195 4.80 0.64 -20.17
CA ALA A 195 4.50 2.00 -19.78
C ALA A 195 3.04 2.26 -19.42
N TYR A 196 2.11 1.46 -19.92
CA TYR A 196 0.67 1.69 -19.79
C TYR A 196 -0.08 0.46 -19.30
N VAL A 197 -1.27 0.72 -18.78
CA VAL A 197 -2.24 -0.29 -18.37
C VAL A 197 -3.59 0.05 -18.99
N GLU A 198 -4.15 -0.89 -19.71
CA GLU A 198 -5.52 -0.86 -20.18
C GLU A 198 -6.43 -1.52 -19.17
N LEU A 199 -7.45 -0.81 -18.73
CA LEU A 199 -8.48 -1.32 -17.83
C LEU A 199 -9.72 -1.65 -18.62
N ARG A 200 -10.28 -2.82 -18.36
CA ARG A 200 -11.64 -3.18 -18.74
C ARG A 200 -12.45 -3.35 -17.48
N GLU A 201 -13.46 -2.54 -17.32
CA GLU A 201 -14.37 -2.51 -16.19
C GLU A 201 -15.70 -3.10 -16.64
N GLU A 202 -16.13 -4.20 -16.01
CA GLU A 202 -17.37 -4.87 -16.33
C GLU A 202 -18.33 -4.82 -15.14
N ARG A 203 -19.57 -4.45 -15.43
CA ARG A 203 -20.65 -4.45 -14.45
C ARG A 203 -21.33 -5.81 -14.40
N PHE A 204 -21.59 -6.29 -13.19
CA PHE A 204 -22.34 -7.49 -12.89
C PHE A 204 -23.58 -7.15 -12.07
N HIS A 205 -24.68 -7.85 -12.31
CA HIS A 205 -25.96 -7.63 -11.68
C HIS A 205 -26.24 -8.61 -10.54
N THR A 206 -25.36 -9.57 -10.32
CA THR A 206 -25.40 -10.50 -9.18
C THR A 206 -24.00 -10.77 -8.67
N VAL A 207 -23.89 -11.02 -7.37
CA VAL A 207 -22.62 -11.37 -6.74
C VAL A 207 -22.13 -12.75 -7.18
N GLU A 208 -23.05 -13.66 -7.53
CA GLU A 208 -22.72 -15.01 -8.03
C GLU A 208 -22.00 -14.93 -9.37
N GLU A 209 -22.51 -14.11 -10.29
CA GLU A 209 -21.87 -13.94 -11.61
C GLU A 209 -20.49 -13.32 -11.46
N ALA A 210 -20.38 -12.25 -10.67
CA ALA A 210 -19.11 -11.59 -10.40
C ALA A 210 -18.10 -12.56 -9.75
N SER A 211 -18.50 -13.32 -8.73
CA SER A 211 -17.65 -14.27 -8.03
C SER A 211 -17.16 -15.40 -8.95
N ARG A 212 -18.04 -15.94 -9.81
CA ARG A 212 -17.67 -16.95 -10.79
C ARG A 212 -16.63 -16.42 -11.78
N VAL A 213 -16.86 -15.24 -12.37
CA VAL A 213 -15.92 -14.64 -13.32
C VAL A 213 -14.59 -14.32 -12.63
N LEU A 214 -14.61 -13.82 -11.39
CA LEU A 214 -13.40 -13.56 -10.62
C LEU A 214 -12.59 -14.85 -10.42
N ALA A 215 -13.23 -15.96 -10.02
CA ALA A 215 -12.58 -17.25 -9.82
C ALA A 215 -12.02 -17.82 -11.14
N ASP A 216 -12.79 -17.73 -12.23
CA ASP A 216 -12.37 -18.17 -13.55
C ASP A 216 -11.12 -17.42 -14.04
N VAL A 217 -11.09 -16.09 -13.87
CA VAL A 217 -9.94 -15.25 -14.24
C VAL A 217 -8.75 -15.50 -13.33
N ALA A 218 -8.96 -15.65 -12.04
CA ALA A 218 -7.89 -15.95 -11.10
C ALA A 218 -7.16 -17.26 -11.43
N SER A 219 -7.87 -18.24 -11.99
CA SER A 219 -7.28 -19.53 -12.39
C SER A 219 -6.72 -19.54 -13.82
N SER A 220 -7.36 -18.83 -14.77
CA SER A 220 -6.99 -18.86 -16.18
C SER A 220 -6.03 -17.75 -16.60
N HIS A 221 -5.92 -16.67 -15.82
CA HIS A 221 -5.21 -15.43 -16.14
C HIS A 221 -5.66 -14.75 -17.43
N THR A 222 -6.87 -15.10 -17.89
CA THR A 222 -7.45 -14.55 -19.11
C THR A 222 -8.93 -14.21 -18.94
N HIS A 223 -9.40 -13.20 -19.69
CA HIS A 223 -10.81 -12.90 -19.77
C HIS A 223 -11.20 -12.51 -21.18
N ARG A 224 -12.22 -13.16 -21.75
CA ARG A 224 -12.68 -12.94 -23.15
C ARG A 224 -11.53 -13.00 -24.18
N GLY A 225 -10.57 -13.91 -23.98
CA GLY A 225 -9.43 -14.11 -24.88
C GLY A 225 -8.30 -13.10 -24.73
N GLU A 226 -8.38 -12.16 -23.79
CA GLU A 226 -7.32 -11.20 -23.49
C GLU A 226 -6.61 -11.58 -22.17
N PRO A 227 -5.27 -11.38 -22.06
CA PRO A 227 -4.55 -11.64 -20.83
C PRO A 227 -4.95 -10.63 -19.75
N VAL A 228 -5.00 -11.09 -18.50
CA VAL A 228 -5.26 -10.27 -17.32
C VAL A 228 -4.01 -10.29 -16.43
N HIS A 229 -3.42 -9.12 -16.24
CA HIS A 229 -2.22 -8.93 -15.42
C HIS A 229 -2.55 -8.41 -14.02
N GLY A 230 -3.69 -7.74 -13.86
CA GLY A 230 -4.22 -7.28 -12.59
C GLY A 230 -5.72 -7.49 -12.54
N LEU A 231 -6.21 -7.95 -11.39
CA LEU A 231 -7.62 -8.27 -11.14
C LEU A 231 -8.05 -7.65 -9.81
N ASP A 232 -9.06 -6.82 -9.85
CA ASP A 232 -9.72 -6.31 -8.66
C ASP A 232 -11.20 -6.04 -8.91
N GLY A 233 -11.95 -5.65 -7.87
CA GLY A 233 -13.35 -5.34 -8.02
C GLY A 233 -13.90 -4.57 -6.85
N VAL A 234 -15.11 -4.05 -7.03
CA VAL A 234 -15.87 -3.34 -6.01
C VAL A 234 -17.31 -3.80 -6.04
N VAL A 235 -17.83 -4.16 -4.88
CA VAL A 235 -19.25 -4.46 -4.66
C VAL A 235 -19.89 -3.26 -3.98
N PHE A 236 -20.85 -2.62 -4.64
CA PHE A 236 -21.62 -1.49 -4.10
C PHE A 236 -22.93 -1.92 -3.46
N SER A 237 -23.51 -3.00 -3.98
CA SER A 237 -24.73 -3.65 -3.47
C SER A 237 -24.82 -5.08 -4.04
N GLU A 238 -25.80 -5.86 -3.61
CA GLU A 238 -26.02 -7.24 -4.09
C GLU A 238 -26.26 -7.31 -5.62
N ASP A 239 -26.79 -6.25 -6.21
CA ASP A 239 -27.14 -6.11 -7.62
C ASP A 239 -26.19 -5.17 -8.39
N GLU A 240 -25.13 -4.69 -7.75
CA GLU A 240 -24.17 -3.77 -8.35
C GLU A 240 -22.72 -4.10 -7.94
N ALA A 241 -22.08 -4.93 -8.76
CA ALA A 241 -20.65 -5.26 -8.64
C ALA A 241 -19.90 -4.89 -9.93
N TYR A 242 -18.64 -4.56 -9.80
CA TYR A 242 -17.74 -4.29 -10.92
C TYR A 242 -16.46 -5.09 -10.73
N LEU A 243 -16.01 -5.76 -11.78
CA LEU A 243 -14.67 -6.32 -11.86
C LEU A 243 -13.82 -5.49 -12.81
N VAL A 244 -12.57 -5.34 -12.49
CA VAL A 244 -11.58 -4.59 -13.26
C VAL A 244 -10.48 -5.53 -13.69
N PHE A 245 -10.34 -5.68 -15.00
CA PHE A 245 -9.32 -6.50 -15.64
C PHE A 245 -8.26 -5.57 -16.23
N ALA A 246 -7.06 -5.62 -15.68
CA ALA A 246 -5.94 -4.82 -16.13
C ALA A 246 -5.05 -5.60 -17.09
N ARG A 247 -4.80 -5.06 -18.26
CA ARG A 247 -3.85 -5.55 -19.27
C ARG A 247 -2.67 -4.60 -19.37
N PHE A 248 -1.47 -5.08 -19.08
CA PHE A 248 -0.24 -4.32 -19.24
C PHE A 248 0.12 -4.23 -20.72
N THR A 249 0.52 -3.03 -21.19
CA THR A 249 0.72 -2.77 -22.63
C THR A 249 1.68 -1.61 -22.87
N ASP A 250 2.41 -1.65 -23.99
CA ASP A 250 3.19 -0.53 -24.50
C ASP A 250 2.41 0.31 -25.53
N GLU A 251 1.15 -0.03 -25.79
CA GLU A 251 0.31 0.73 -26.70
C GLU A 251 0.02 2.12 -26.14
N GLU A 252 0.49 3.15 -26.84
CA GLU A 252 0.23 4.54 -26.50
C GLU A 252 -1.22 4.94 -26.71
N GLY A 253 -1.69 5.92 -25.97
CA GLY A 253 -3.00 6.50 -26.12
C GLY A 253 -3.37 7.46 -25.00
N PRO A 254 -4.55 8.10 -25.07
CA PRO A 254 -5.03 8.98 -24.01
C PRO A 254 -5.14 8.25 -22.68
N THR A 255 -4.63 8.85 -21.62
CA THR A 255 -4.69 8.31 -20.25
C THR A 255 -5.60 9.14 -19.35
N SER A 256 -6.27 8.48 -18.41
CA SER A 256 -7.01 9.14 -17.33
C SER A 256 -6.06 9.55 -16.21
N ASP A 257 -6.43 10.65 -15.53
CA ASP A 257 -5.71 11.17 -14.37
C ASP A 257 -6.68 11.34 -13.20
N TYR A 258 -6.65 10.40 -12.26
CA TYR A 258 -7.52 10.39 -11.10
C TYR A 258 -7.07 11.34 -9.98
N THR A 259 -5.95 12.01 -10.14
CA THR A 259 -5.54 13.10 -9.24
C THR A 259 -6.28 14.42 -9.54
N ARG A 260 -7.03 14.51 -10.64
CA ARG A 260 -7.81 15.70 -11.03
C ARG A 260 -9.26 15.62 -10.56
N ASP A 261 -10.19 15.57 -11.50
CA ASP A 261 -11.62 15.72 -11.23
C ASP A 261 -12.33 14.41 -10.92
N LYS A 262 -11.85 13.31 -11.49
CA LYS A 262 -12.41 11.97 -11.31
C LYS A 262 -11.96 11.36 -9.98
N ILE A 263 -12.74 10.42 -9.49
CA ILE A 263 -12.47 9.58 -8.31
C ILE A 263 -12.52 8.14 -8.77
N TYR A 264 -11.43 7.39 -8.60
CA TYR A 264 -11.29 6.07 -9.20
C TYR A 264 -12.46 5.14 -8.86
N TYR A 265 -12.69 4.80 -7.60
CA TYR A 265 -13.73 3.85 -7.24
C TYR A 265 -15.15 4.28 -7.66
N ARG A 266 -15.44 5.59 -7.67
CA ARG A 266 -16.72 6.11 -8.15
C ARG A 266 -16.87 6.06 -9.64
N SER A 267 -15.77 6.15 -10.38
CA SER A 267 -15.79 6.07 -11.83
C SER A 267 -16.16 4.68 -12.33
N LEU A 268 -16.02 3.66 -11.46
CA LEU A 268 -16.46 2.29 -11.75
C LEU A 268 -17.98 2.19 -11.85
N GLN A 269 -18.72 3.05 -11.13
CA GLN A 269 -20.19 3.10 -11.23
C GLN A 269 -20.61 3.78 -12.54
N HIS A 270 -20.75 3.02 -13.61
CA HIS A 270 -21.17 3.48 -14.92
C HIS A 270 -22.37 2.66 -15.45
N SER A 271 -23.17 3.29 -16.32
CA SER A 271 -24.38 2.67 -16.88
C SER A 271 -24.09 1.69 -18.05
N SER A 272 -22.90 1.74 -18.65
CA SER A 272 -22.49 0.81 -19.70
C SER A 272 -22.11 -0.54 -19.09
N GLY A 273 -22.41 -1.65 -19.75
CA GLY A 273 -22.03 -2.99 -19.28
C GLY A 273 -20.50 -3.17 -19.23
N ILE A 274 -19.77 -2.58 -20.18
CA ILE A 274 -18.31 -2.59 -20.25
C ILE A 274 -17.82 -1.17 -20.51
N ARG A 275 -16.81 -0.75 -19.74
CA ARG A 275 -16.06 0.48 -19.97
C ARG A 275 -14.58 0.15 -20.11
N ARG A 276 -13.90 0.90 -20.98
CA ARG A 276 -12.44 0.85 -21.10
C ARG A 276 -11.83 2.16 -20.62
N ASP A 277 -10.70 2.06 -19.95
CA ASP A 277 -9.89 3.19 -19.51
C ASP A 277 -8.41 2.86 -19.72
N ARG A 278 -7.54 3.86 -19.73
CA ARG A 278 -6.08 3.67 -19.82
C ARG A 278 -5.39 4.58 -18.84
N LEU A 279 -4.37 4.03 -18.20
CA LEU A 279 -3.52 4.73 -17.23
C LEU A 279 -2.05 4.54 -17.60
N THR A 280 -1.20 5.45 -17.17
CA THR A 280 0.22 5.11 -17.05
C THR A 280 0.39 4.02 -16.00
N ILE A 281 1.45 3.23 -16.09
CA ILE A 281 1.72 2.20 -15.06
C ILE A 281 1.78 2.81 -13.65
N ARG A 282 2.40 3.97 -13.50
CA ARG A 282 2.51 4.66 -12.20
C ARG A 282 1.15 5.11 -11.67
N ASP A 283 0.29 5.67 -12.52
CA ASP A 283 -1.07 6.08 -12.12
C ASP A 283 -1.96 4.86 -11.81
N TYR A 284 -1.77 3.76 -12.52
CA TYR A 284 -2.44 2.49 -12.22
C TYR A 284 -2.06 1.95 -10.84
N ILE A 285 -0.76 1.90 -10.53
CA ILE A 285 -0.27 1.46 -9.23
C ILE A 285 -0.94 2.27 -8.10
N TRP A 286 -1.02 3.59 -8.26
CA TRP A 286 -1.50 4.50 -7.20
C TRP A 286 -2.96 4.95 -7.33
N ARG A 287 -3.76 4.31 -8.19
CA ARG A 287 -5.15 4.71 -8.46
C ARG A 287 -6.04 4.77 -7.20
N TRP A 288 -5.81 3.88 -6.25
CA TRP A 288 -6.53 3.84 -4.97
C TRP A 288 -5.98 4.83 -3.93
N ASP A 289 -4.69 5.11 -3.96
CA ASP A 289 -4.04 6.03 -3.01
C ASP A 289 -4.56 7.45 -3.10
N THR A 290 -4.90 7.90 -4.31
CA THR A 290 -5.31 9.28 -4.61
C THR A 290 -6.47 9.78 -3.73
N ASP A 291 -7.43 8.93 -3.46
CA ASP A 291 -8.56 9.22 -2.58
C ASP A 291 -8.54 8.37 -1.31
N TRP A 292 -7.51 7.52 -1.17
CA TRP A 292 -7.40 6.52 -0.13
C TRP A 292 -8.74 5.78 0.02
N PHE A 293 -9.13 5.11 -1.05
CA PHE A 293 -10.44 4.51 -1.24
C PHE A 293 -11.56 5.58 -1.10
N TRP A 294 -12.35 5.49 -0.05
CA TRP A 294 -13.44 6.43 0.25
C TRP A 294 -13.08 7.49 1.30
N CYS A 295 -11.86 7.46 1.88
CA CYS A 295 -11.50 8.31 3.01
C CYS A 295 -11.55 9.81 2.69
N SER A 296 -11.23 10.20 1.45
CA SER A 296 -11.34 11.59 0.99
C SER A 296 -12.78 12.14 1.12
N ARG A 297 -13.80 11.27 1.10
CA ARG A 297 -15.20 11.66 1.33
C ARG A 297 -15.42 12.19 2.75
N ALA A 298 -14.82 11.55 3.76
CA ALA A 298 -14.96 11.96 5.16
C ALA A 298 -14.42 13.38 5.41
N PHE A 299 -13.44 13.81 4.61
CA PHE A 299 -12.85 15.17 4.68
C PHE A 299 -13.45 16.15 3.68
N GLY A 300 -14.53 15.77 3.00
CA GLY A 300 -15.22 16.62 2.01
C GLY A 300 -14.46 16.78 0.69
N ALA A 301 -13.28 16.16 0.51
CA ALA A 301 -12.45 16.30 -0.70
C ALA A 301 -13.10 15.72 -1.97
N GLN A 302 -14.17 14.93 -1.83
CA GLN A 302 -14.95 14.41 -2.95
C GLN A 302 -16.09 15.35 -3.40
N ASN A 303 -16.37 16.43 -2.65
CA ASN A 303 -17.30 17.45 -3.12
C ASN A 303 -16.68 18.15 -4.35
N PRO A 304 -17.41 18.26 -5.50
CA PRO A 304 -16.83 18.82 -6.72
C PRO A 304 -16.29 20.26 -6.56
N LYS A 305 -16.93 21.09 -5.72
CA LYS A 305 -16.47 22.46 -5.45
C LYS A 305 -15.20 22.46 -4.61
N VAL A 306 -15.11 21.61 -3.60
CA VAL A 306 -13.93 21.47 -2.75
C VAL A 306 -12.79 20.86 -3.54
N ARG A 307 -13.07 19.80 -4.35
CA ARG A 307 -12.07 19.12 -5.14
C ARG A 307 -11.37 20.04 -6.16
N LYS A 308 -12.08 21.01 -6.74
CA LYS A 308 -11.48 22.01 -7.65
C LYS A 308 -10.40 22.85 -7.00
N VAL A 309 -10.54 23.18 -5.71
CA VAL A 309 -9.58 24.02 -4.96
C VAL A 309 -8.63 23.20 -4.09
N TRP A 310 -8.87 21.89 -3.95
CA TRP A 310 -8.01 20.99 -3.18
C TRP A 310 -6.73 20.74 -3.96
N PRO A 311 -5.54 21.04 -3.40
CA PRO A 311 -4.27 20.83 -4.09
C PRO A 311 -4.10 19.36 -4.52
N ARG A 312 -3.65 19.12 -5.75
CA ARG A 312 -3.46 17.76 -6.31
C ARG A 312 -2.46 16.96 -5.48
N GLU A 313 -1.40 17.60 -5.05
CA GLU A 313 -0.30 17.03 -4.27
C GLU A 313 -0.77 16.50 -2.91
N LEU A 314 -1.89 16.99 -2.41
CA LEU A 314 -2.51 16.56 -1.16
C LEU A 314 -3.56 15.45 -1.35
N ARG A 315 -3.83 15.03 -2.59
CA ARG A 315 -4.72 13.89 -2.90
C ARG A 315 -3.96 12.59 -2.82
N ARG A 316 -3.61 12.20 -1.59
CA ARG A 316 -2.81 11.01 -1.31
C ARG A 316 -2.99 10.54 0.12
N SER A 317 -2.84 9.25 0.34
CA SER A 317 -3.02 8.61 1.65
C SER A 317 -2.13 9.22 2.73
N SER A 318 -0.90 9.60 2.42
CA SER A 318 0.03 10.22 3.36
C SER A 318 -0.46 11.57 3.92
N PHE A 319 -1.30 12.30 3.17
CA PHE A 319 -1.94 13.52 3.65
C PHE A 319 -3.21 13.21 4.46
N TYR A 320 -4.11 12.39 3.93
CA TYR A 320 -5.33 11.99 4.65
C TYR A 320 -5.01 11.35 6.01
N TRP A 321 -3.90 10.67 6.10
CA TRP A 321 -3.39 10.13 7.34
C TRP A 321 -3.12 11.18 8.42
N LYS A 322 -2.61 12.34 8.04
CA LYS A 322 -2.42 13.45 8.98
C LYS A 322 -3.77 13.96 9.51
N LEU A 323 -4.77 14.03 8.61
CA LEU A 323 -6.13 14.42 9.00
C LEU A 323 -6.77 13.38 9.94
N VAL A 324 -6.60 12.10 9.67
CA VAL A 324 -7.08 11.03 10.58
C VAL A 324 -6.41 11.12 11.95
N ARG A 325 -5.10 11.40 12.02
CA ARG A 325 -4.40 11.58 13.30
C ARG A 325 -4.91 12.79 14.08
N LEU A 326 -5.18 13.90 13.38
CA LEU A 326 -5.78 15.09 14.00
C LEU A 326 -7.17 14.78 14.53
N ASP A 327 -7.98 14.11 13.71
CA ASP A 327 -9.33 13.71 14.10
C ASP A 327 -9.32 12.77 15.32
N ARG A 328 -8.42 11.79 15.36
CA ARG A 328 -8.26 10.91 16.53
C ARG A 328 -7.87 11.68 17.80
N LYS A 329 -7.01 12.67 17.66
CA LYS A 329 -6.53 13.46 18.82
C LYS A 329 -7.59 14.41 19.37
N TYR A 330 -8.38 15.03 18.50
CA TYR A 330 -9.31 16.09 18.86
C TYR A 330 -10.78 15.73 18.68
N GLU A 331 -11.07 14.52 18.21
CA GLU A 331 -12.44 14.02 17.91
C GLU A 331 -13.25 15.01 17.03
N LEU A 332 -12.62 15.58 16.01
CA LEU A 332 -13.21 16.67 15.21
C LEU A 332 -14.49 16.21 14.50
N GLU A 333 -14.45 15.05 13.85
CA GLU A 333 -15.65 14.47 13.19
C GLU A 333 -16.80 14.28 14.15
N TYR A 334 -16.51 13.74 15.33
CA TYR A 334 -17.54 13.53 16.34
C TYR A 334 -18.08 14.85 16.87
N ASN A 335 -17.23 15.74 17.33
CA ASN A 335 -17.62 16.98 18.00
C ASN A 335 -18.33 17.95 17.07
N PHE A 336 -17.89 18.07 15.82
CA PHE A 336 -18.42 19.07 14.88
C PHE A 336 -19.47 18.53 13.90
N ILE A 337 -19.50 17.21 13.64
CA ILE A 337 -20.41 16.64 12.66
C ILE A 337 -21.41 15.70 13.31
N LYS A 338 -20.97 14.70 14.09
CA LYS A 338 -21.89 13.67 14.62
C LYS A 338 -22.69 14.13 15.83
N LYS A 339 -22.05 14.71 16.82
CA LYS A 339 -22.67 15.16 18.07
C LYS A 339 -23.80 16.19 17.86
N PRO A 340 -23.65 17.24 17.01
CA PRO A 340 -24.73 18.17 16.74
C PRO A 340 -25.96 17.54 16.08
N HIS A 341 -25.78 16.39 15.40
CA HIS A 341 -26.86 15.66 14.74
C HIS A 341 -27.38 14.46 15.59
N GLY A 342 -27.02 14.39 16.86
CA GLY A 342 -27.48 13.32 17.77
C GLY A 342 -26.93 11.92 17.42
N LYS A 343 -25.89 11.80 16.58
CA LYS A 343 -25.31 10.51 16.20
C LYS A 343 -24.35 10.01 17.29
N PRO A 344 -24.38 8.69 17.60
CA PRO A 344 -23.45 8.11 18.57
C PRO A 344 -21.99 8.16 18.07
N ARG A 345 -21.04 7.97 18.96
CA ARG A 345 -19.66 7.65 18.60
C ARG A 345 -19.66 6.32 17.87
N ALA A 346 -19.03 6.30 16.70
CA ALA A 346 -18.85 5.07 15.95
C ALA A 346 -17.42 4.54 16.18
N GLU A 347 -17.30 3.27 16.43
CA GLU A 347 -16.03 2.57 16.36
C GLU A 347 -15.63 2.43 14.87
N ARG A 348 -14.37 2.73 14.57
CA ARG A 348 -13.86 2.57 13.21
C ARG A 348 -13.31 1.16 13.09
N VAL A 349 -13.98 0.35 12.32
CA VAL A 349 -13.53 -1.00 11.99
C VAL A 349 -13.02 -1.01 10.55
N VAL A 350 -11.82 -1.52 10.36
CA VAL A 350 -11.28 -1.91 9.06
C VAL A 350 -10.81 -3.34 9.23
N GLN A 351 -11.39 -4.21 8.45
CA GLN A 351 -11.17 -5.65 8.57
C GLN A 351 -10.88 -6.21 7.18
N ASP A 352 -9.76 -6.92 7.07
CA ASP A 352 -9.48 -7.77 5.95
C ASP A 352 -10.13 -9.13 6.23
N ILE A 353 -10.87 -9.65 5.25
CA ILE A 353 -11.58 -10.93 5.35
C ILE A 353 -11.18 -11.76 4.13
N GLU A 354 -10.68 -12.96 4.39
CA GLU A 354 -10.33 -13.93 3.37
C GLU A 354 -11.44 -14.98 3.28
N VAL A 355 -11.96 -15.16 2.07
CA VAL A 355 -13.06 -16.09 1.79
C VAL A 355 -12.66 -16.94 0.59
N THR A 356 -12.92 -18.25 0.65
CA THR A 356 -12.70 -19.10 -0.51
C THR A 356 -13.65 -18.75 -1.65
N PRO A 357 -13.26 -18.95 -2.93
CA PRO A 357 -14.11 -18.60 -4.07
C PRO A 357 -15.52 -19.20 -4.01
N GLU A 358 -15.65 -20.41 -3.47
CA GLU A 358 -16.93 -21.13 -3.36
C GLU A 358 -17.88 -20.46 -2.37
N ASN A 359 -17.33 -19.87 -1.29
CA ASN A 359 -18.12 -19.24 -0.23
C ASN A 359 -18.29 -17.74 -0.45
N LEU A 360 -17.64 -17.16 -1.45
CA LEU A 360 -17.68 -15.72 -1.68
C LEU A 360 -19.09 -15.16 -1.93
N PRO A 361 -19.98 -15.81 -2.74
CA PRO A 361 -21.35 -15.31 -2.91
C PRO A 361 -22.15 -15.29 -1.60
N GLU A 362 -22.08 -16.38 -0.82
CA GLU A 362 -22.78 -16.47 0.47
C GLU A 362 -22.29 -15.40 1.44
N PHE A 363 -20.97 -15.19 1.49
CA PHE A 363 -20.37 -14.13 2.32
C PHE A 363 -20.85 -12.74 1.90
N LEU A 364 -20.90 -12.43 0.59
CA LEU A 364 -21.33 -11.13 0.09
C LEU A 364 -22.82 -10.85 0.34
N HIS A 365 -23.66 -11.87 0.34
CA HIS A 365 -25.06 -11.73 0.74
C HIS A 365 -25.25 -11.52 2.25
N TRP A 366 -24.37 -12.12 3.04
CA TRP A 366 -24.41 -11.94 4.50
C TRP A 366 -23.89 -10.56 4.91
N PHE A 367 -22.86 -10.04 4.24
CA PHE A 367 -22.18 -8.78 4.56
C PHE A 367 -23.05 -7.56 4.23
#